data_18d7a54c7a950f3d0c496de398ab3f3f
#
_entry.id   18d7a54c7a950f3d0c496de398ab3f3f
#
_cell.length_a   1.000
_cell.length_b   1.000
_cell.length_c   1.000
_cell.angle_alpha   90.00
_cell.angle_beta   90.00
_cell.angle_gamma   90.00
#
_symmetry.space_group_name_H-M   'P 1'
#
loop_
_entity.id
_entity.type
_entity.pdbx_description
1 polymer ?
#
loop_
_entity_poly.entity_id
_entity_poly.type
_entity_poly.pdbx_seq_one_letter_code
_entity_poly.pdbx_strand_id
1 'polypeptide(L)'
;LEAEISNKPGHPINLIYAKPNNQEIEETLDHIKKAQKPILVVGGELQFSKKSKVLIKEIAKKFSLPVLCTYEHQDLIDNDSIYYAGELGLRPPEPIKQNALQADLVICIGHQMNGVPNMGYTFPSDTQKFIHVLPEKNFFNKLFKTDVSIISKGENFLNKLNNTDYISNKNTDWVNECHNRYMNNKATLDIREAEDGLDFGALIDELGKQVPEDSIITNDAGNFTSWMHHRFPFKSKMKLIGSEIGAMGMGI
;
A
#
# COMPACT_ATOMS: atom_id res chain seq x y z
N LEU A 1 41.51 -6.81 -2.15
CA LEU A 1 41.57 -5.34 -2.16
C LEU A 1 41.41 -4.87 -0.71
N GLU A 2 42.45 -4.38 -0.08
CA GLU A 2 42.39 -3.70 1.20
C GLU A 2 42.10 -2.22 0.93
N ALA A 3 41.09 -1.65 1.59
CA ALA A 3 40.75 -0.24 1.51
C ALA A 3 40.74 0.35 2.92
N GLU A 4 41.42 1.49 3.11
CA GLU A 4 41.30 2.27 4.33
C GLU A 4 39.90 2.93 4.38
N ILE A 5 39.15 2.62 5.42
CA ILE A 5 37.84 3.21 5.65
C ILE A 5 38.00 4.37 6.62
N SER A 6 37.51 5.56 6.25
CA SER A 6 37.46 6.69 7.17
C SER A 6 36.48 6.43 8.30
N ASN A 7 36.96 6.46 9.54
CA ASN A 7 36.13 6.33 10.75
C ASN A 7 35.33 7.61 11.09
N LYS A 8 35.36 8.64 10.24
CA LYS A 8 34.58 9.84 10.49
C LYS A 8 33.12 9.60 10.05
N PRO A 9 32.16 9.67 10.97
CA PRO A 9 30.77 9.60 10.57
C PRO A 9 30.41 10.74 9.61
N GLY A 10 29.67 10.43 8.58
CA GLY A 10 29.14 11.47 7.69
C GLY A 10 28.22 12.42 8.45
N HIS A 11 28.09 13.65 7.97
CA HIS A 11 27.12 14.58 8.54
C HIS A 11 25.70 14.19 8.09
N PRO A 12 24.69 14.33 8.98
CA PRO A 12 23.30 14.13 8.59
C PRO A 12 22.93 15.09 7.45
N ILE A 13 22.34 14.56 6.40
CA ILE A 13 21.81 15.38 5.30
C ILE A 13 20.37 15.72 5.62
N ASN A 14 20.05 17.01 5.77
CA ASN A 14 18.67 17.48 5.84
C ASN A 14 18.09 17.55 4.43
N LEU A 15 17.31 16.54 4.05
CA LEU A 15 16.60 16.53 2.79
C LEU A 15 15.36 17.45 2.87
N ILE A 16 15.31 18.43 1.99
CA ILE A 16 14.12 19.26 1.80
C ILE A 16 13.30 18.65 0.66
N TYR A 17 12.14 18.10 1.03
CA TYR A 17 11.22 17.52 0.06
C TYR A 17 10.22 18.56 -0.44
N ALA A 18 9.88 18.48 -1.74
CA ALA A 18 8.81 19.25 -2.32
C ALA A 18 7.47 19.00 -1.58
N LYS A 19 6.62 20.02 -1.55
CA LYS A 19 5.26 19.95 -1.02
C LYS A 19 4.30 20.21 -2.18
N PRO A 20 3.12 19.58 -2.17
CA PRO A 20 2.13 19.84 -3.21
C PRO A 20 1.66 21.31 -3.12
N ASN A 21 1.40 21.94 -4.24
CA ASN A 21 0.79 23.27 -4.30
C ASN A 21 -0.74 23.18 -4.12
N ASN A 22 -1.45 24.32 -4.10
CA ASN A 22 -2.92 24.32 -3.92
C ASN A 22 -3.63 23.79 -5.15
N GLN A 23 -3.16 24.13 -6.35
CA GLN A 23 -3.75 23.69 -7.60
C GLN A 23 -3.72 22.16 -7.74
N GLU A 24 -2.60 21.52 -7.38
CA GLU A 24 -2.47 20.05 -7.39
C GLU A 24 -3.47 19.36 -6.43
N ILE A 25 -3.73 19.97 -5.28
CA ILE A 25 -4.73 19.48 -4.33
C ILE A 25 -6.16 19.69 -4.86
N GLU A 26 -6.47 20.85 -5.43
CA GLU A 26 -7.78 21.14 -6.02
C GLU A 26 -8.07 20.19 -7.19
N GLU A 27 -7.10 19.94 -8.06
CA GLU A 27 -7.21 19.00 -9.17
C GLU A 27 -7.43 17.57 -8.66
N THR A 28 -6.72 17.16 -7.60
CA THR A 28 -6.96 15.87 -6.93
C THR A 28 -8.38 15.77 -6.39
N LEU A 29 -8.86 16.79 -5.70
CA LEU A 29 -10.22 16.83 -5.16
C LEU A 29 -11.27 16.76 -6.27
N ASP A 30 -11.04 17.41 -7.40
CA ASP A 30 -11.95 17.38 -8.54
C ASP A 30 -12.05 15.98 -9.16
N HIS A 31 -10.94 15.25 -9.23
CA HIS A 31 -10.97 13.84 -9.62
C HIS A 31 -11.73 12.98 -8.59
N ILE A 32 -11.48 13.16 -7.29
CA ILE A 32 -12.20 12.43 -6.22
C ILE A 32 -13.71 12.70 -6.29
N LYS A 33 -14.12 13.96 -6.49
CA LYS A 33 -15.54 14.34 -6.61
C LYS A 33 -16.25 13.67 -7.80
N LYS A 34 -15.54 13.48 -8.91
CA LYS A 34 -16.10 12.90 -10.15
C LYS A 34 -16.14 11.37 -10.11
N ALA A 35 -15.17 10.75 -9.46
CA ALA A 35 -15.02 9.30 -9.42
C ALA A 35 -16.20 8.58 -8.75
N GLN A 36 -16.57 7.43 -9.30
CA GLN A 36 -17.60 6.52 -8.73
C GLN A 36 -16.94 5.36 -7.97
N LYS A 37 -15.75 4.94 -8.39
CA LYS A 37 -14.99 3.83 -7.83
C LYS A 37 -13.53 4.24 -7.60
N PRO A 38 -13.25 5.29 -6.80
CA PRO A 38 -11.88 5.70 -6.52
C PRO A 38 -11.19 4.67 -5.63
N ILE A 39 -9.86 4.51 -5.81
CA ILE A 39 -9.03 3.66 -4.95
C ILE A 39 -7.73 4.37 -4.59
N LEU A 40 -7.31 4.20 -3.34
CA LEU A 40 -6.04 4.68 -2.84
C LEU A 40 -5.02 3.53 -2.84
N VAL A 41 -3.90 3.69 -3.53
CA VAL A 41 -2.77 2.75 -3.52
C VAL A 41 -1.64 3.37 -2.73
N VAL A 42 -1.16 2.69 -1.69
CA VAL A 42 -0.12 3.19 -0.78
C VAL A 42 1.09 2.26 -0.77
N GLY A 43 2.28 2.84 -0.74
CA GLY A 43 3.53 2.06 -0.86
C GLY A 43 4.68 2.54 0.02
N GLY A 44 5.85 1.97 -0.23
CA GLY A 44 7.01 1.94 0.66
C GLY A 44 7.55 3.27 1.16
N GLU A 45 7.42 4.36 0.40
CA GLU A 45 7.86 5.69 0.86
C GLU A 45 7.14 6.13 2.15
N LEU A 46 5.93 5.60 2.40
CA LEU A 46 5.11 5.92 3.57
C LEU A 46 5.38 5.03 4.79
N GLN A 47 6.03 3.88 4.61
CA GLN A 47 6.06 2.77 5.56
C GLN A 47 6.65 3.15 6.93
N PHE A 48 7.75 3.89 6.95
CA PHE A 48 8.46 4.20 8.19
C PHE A 48 7.96 5.46 8.91
N SER A 49 6.90 6.08 8.42
CA SER A 49 6.28 7.26 9.03
C SER A 49 5.01 6.88 9.80
N LYS A 50 5.05 6.97 11.15
CA LYS A 50 3.85 6.80 11.98
C LYS A 50 2.74 7.79 11.58
N LYS A 51 3.12 9.00 11.20
CA LYS A 51 2.17 10.04 10.78
C LYS A 51 1.50 9.69 9.46
N SER A 52 2.25 9.12 8.49
CA SER A 52 1.66 8.64 7.24
C SER A 52 0.59 7.59 7.47
N LYS A 53 0.82 6.63 8.37
CA LYS A 53 -0.17 5.57 8.70
C LYS A 53 -1.47 6.16 9.27
N VAL A 54 -1.37 7.17 10.15
CA VAL A 54 -2.54 7.90 10.67
C VAL A 54 -3.27 8.64 9.55
N LEU A 55 -2.54 9.38 8.72
CA LEU A 55 -3.09 10.15 7.62
C LEU A 55 -3.77 9.28 6.55
N ILE A 56 -3.24 8.09 6.24
CA ILE A 56 -3.88 7.14 5.32
C ILE A 56 -5.28 6.78 5.84
N LYS A 57 -5.41 6.44 7.13
CA LYS A 57 -6.69 6.09 7.73
C LYS A 57 -7.68 7.27 7.73
N GLU A 58 -7.18 8.47 8.05
CA GLU A 58 -8.01 9.69 8.05
C GLU A 58 -8.50 10.03 6.64
N ILE A 59 -7.64 9.97 5.63
CA ILE A 59 -7.98 10.22 4.21
C ILE A 59 -8.96 9.17 3.68
N ALA A 60 -8.72 7.89 3.97
CA ALA A 60 -9.62 6.81 3.59
C ALA A 60 -11.04 7.05 4.14
N LYS A 61 -11.14 7.44 5.41
CA LYS A 61 -12.41 7.79 6.06
C LYS A 61 -13.02 9.07 5.47
N LYS A 62 -12.22 10.13 5.30
CA LYS A 62 -12.67 11.46 4.90
C LYS A 62 -13.30 11.46 3.51
N PHE A 63 -12.75 10.66 2.60
CA PHE A 63 -13.20 10.63 1.20
C PHE A 63 -13.88 9.31 0.80
N SER A 64 -14.10 8.39 1.73
CA SER A 64 -14.61 7.03 1.47
C SER A 64 -13.80 6.33 0.37
N LEU A 65 -12.50 6.16 0.62
CA LEU A 65 -11.57 5.51 -0.30
C LEU A 65 -11.16 4.13 0.22
N PRO A 66 -11.40 3.04 -0.51
CA PRO A 66 -10.76 1.78 -0.21
C PRO A 66 -9.25 1.90 -0.45
N VAL A 67 -8.45 1.20 0.34
CA VAL A 67 -6.98 1.27 0.35
C VAL A 67 -6.40 -0.08 -0.07
N LEU A 68 -5.64 -0.09 -1.16
CA LEU A 68 -4.76 -1.19 -1.53
C LEU A 68 -3.33 -0.87 -1.09
N CYS A 69 -2.68 -1.81 -0.44
CA CYS A 69 -1.26 -1.73 -0.14
C CYS A 69 -0.44 -2.33 -1.29
N THR A 70 0.72 -1.78 -1.57
CA THR A 70 1.67 -2.43 -2.46
C THR A 70 2.38 -3.58 -1.74
N TYR A 71 3.08 -4.41 -2.50
CA TYR A 71 3.81 -5.58 -2.01
C TYR A 71 4.73 -5.23 -0.83
N GLU A 72 4.71 -6.03 0.24
CA GLU A 72 5.46 -5.84 1.50
C GLU A 72 5.09 -4.57 2.30
N HIS A 73 3.86 -4.02 2.11
CA HIS A 73 3.45 -2.78 2.80
C HIS A 73 2.06 -2.87 3.46
N GLN A 74 1.59 -4.07 3.81
CA GLN A 74 0.27 -4.29 4.41
C GLN A 74 0.12 -3.65 5.79
N ASP A 75 1.22 -3.30 6.45
CA ASP A 75 1.26 -2.61 7.73
C ASP A 75 0.96 -1.09 7.65
N LEU A 76 0.72 -0.57 6.45
CA LEU A 76 0.35 0.86 6.28
C LEU A 76 -1.04 1.21 6.80
N ILE A 77 -1.93 0.22 6.92
CA ILE A 77 -3.27 0.36 7.47
C ILE A 77 -3.67 -0.94 8.19
N ASP A 78 -4.49 -0.84 9.24
CA ASP A 78 -5.03 -2.02 9.92
C ASP A 78 -5.83 -2.89 8.93
N ASN A 79 -5.48 -4.18 8.80
CA ASN A 79 -6.12 -5.05 7.80
C ASN A 79 -7.57 -5.44 8.18
N ASP A 80 -8.01 -5.18 9.41
CA ASP A 80 -9.41 -5.28 9.83
C ASP A 80 -10.19 -3.97 9.66
N SER A 81 -9.55 -2.92 9.19
CA SER A 81 -10.24 -1.67 8.84
C SER A 81 -11.15 -1.89 7.65
N ILE A 82 -12.40 -1.37 7.71
CA ILE A 82 -13.34 -1.41 6.59
C ILE A 82 -12.79 -0.77 5.30
N TYR A 83 -11.77 0.08 5.43
CA TYR A 83 -11.11 0.72 4.29
C TYR A 83 -10.03 -0.15 3.66
N TYR A 84 -9.58 -1.22 4.32
CA TYR A 84 -8.58 -2.11 3.73
C TYR A 84 -9.20 -2.97 2.63
N ALA A 85 -8.65 -2.88 1.43
CA ALA A 85 -9.13 -3.55 0.23
C ALA A 85 -8.19 -4.68 -0.26
N GLY A 86 -7.10 -4.94 0.46
CA GLY A 86 -6.13 -5.99 0.14
C GLY A 86 -4.76 -5.45 -0.28
N GLU A 87 -3.97 -6.33 -0.84
CA GLU A 87 -2.60 -6.08 -1.26
C GLU A 87 -2.38 -6.43 -2.74
N LEU A 88 -1.60 -5.60 -3.42
CA LEU A 88 -1.11 -5.83 -4.78
C LEU A 88 0.21 -6.59 -4.72
N GLY A 89 0.14 -7.88 -4.38
CA GLY A 89 1.28 -8.79 -4.28
C GLY A 89 1.65 -9.49 -5.58
N LEU A 90 2.55 -10.48 -5.49
CA LEU A 90 3.03 -11.27 -6.63
C LEU A 90 1.91 -11.98 -7.39
N ARG A 91 0.91 -12.47 -6.69
CA ARG A 91 -0.26 -13.16 -7.22
C ARG A 91 -1.49 -12.76 -6.43
N PRO A 92 -1.94 -11.51 -6.55
CA PRO A 92 -3.11 -11.08 -5.82
C PRO A 92 -4.31 -11.96 -6.21
N PRO A 93 -5.10 -12.43 -5.22
CA PRO A 93 -6.31 -13.20 -5.48
C PRO A 93 -7.27 -12.44 -6.40
N GLU A 94 -8.06 -13.17 -7.17
CA GLU A 94 -8.98 -12.55 -8.14
C GLU A 94 -9.89 -11.48 -7.54
N PRO A 95 -10.50 -11.66 -6.34
CA PRO A 95 -11.30 -10.60 -5.72
C PRO A 95 -10.50 -9.30 -5.47
N ILE A 96 -9.22 -9.41 -5.10
CA ILE A 96 -8.35 -8.24 -4.87
C ILE A 96 -7.97 -7.57 -6.20
N LYS A 97 -7.69 -8.35 -7.25
CA LYS A 97 -7.50 -7.81 -8.62
C LYS A 97 -8.74 -7.03 -9.08
N GLN A 98 -9.95 -7.53 -8.79
CA GLN A 98 -11.18 -6.85 -9.14
C GLN A 98 -11.31 -5.49 -8.42
N ASN A 99 -10.83 -5.35 -7.18
CA ASN A 99 -10.77 -4.05 -6.50
C ASN A 99 -9.90 -3.05 -7.28
N ALA A 100 -8.76 -3.49 -7.80
CA ALA A 100 -7.87 -2.65 -8.59
C ALA A 100 -8.46 -2.33 -9.98
N LEU A 101 -8.89 -3.37 -10.72
CA LEU A 101 -9.28 -3.24 -12.14
C LEU A 101 -10.63 -2.53 -12.35
N GLN A 102 -11.54 -2.57 -11.36
CA GLN A 102 -12.83 -1.88 -11.45
C GLN A 102 -12.78 -0.42 -11.00
N ALA A 103 -11.67 0.03 -10.43
CA ALA A 103 -11.51 1.43 -10.06
C ALA A 103 -11.55 2.33 -11.30
N ASP A 104 -12.21 3.49 -11.20
CA ASP A 104 -12.20 4.52 -12.24
C ASP A 104 -11.17 5.63 -11.98
N LEU A 105 -10.72 5.73 -10.72
CA LEU A 105 -9.65 6.63 -10.29
C LEU A 105 -8.68 5.87 -9.38
N VAL A 106 -7.40 5.88 -9.75
CA VAL A 106 -6.30 5.34 -8.96
C VAL A 106 -5.45 6.51 -8.43
N ILE A 107 -5.33 6.61 -7.11
CA ILE A 107 -4.45 7.59 -6.44
C ILE A 107 -3.30 6.80 -5.83
N CYS A 108 -2.13 6.81 -6.45
CA CYS A 108 -0.96 6.09 -5.96
C CYS A 108 0.01 7.04 -5.25
N ILE A 109 0.35 6.71 -4.01
CA ILE A 109 1.22 7.51 -3.15
C ILE A 109 2.39 6.66 -2.68
N GLY A 110 3.61 7.14 -2.94
CA GLY A 110 4.83 6.57 -2.38
C GLY A 110 5.26 5.23 -2.99
N HIS A 111 4.81 4.89 -4.20
CA HIS A 111 5.27 3.74 -4.95
C HIS A 111 5.38 4.06 -6.45
N GLN A 112 6.44 3.60 -7.11
CA GLN A 112 6.72 3.88 -8.51
C GLN A 112 5.83 3.11 -9.50
N MET A 113 4.96 2.23 -9.04
CA MET A 113 4.13 1.32 -9.83
C MET A 113 4.94 0.45 -10.81
N ASN A 114 6.16 0.11 -10.41
CA ASN A 114 7.01 -0.85 -11.11
C ASN A 114 6.92 -2.25 -10.46
N GLY A 115 7.35 -3.28 -11.18
CA GLY A 115 7.45 -4.65 -10.65
C GLY A 115 6.10 -5.27 -10.30
N VAL A 116 5.97 -5.71 -9.05
CA VAL A 116 4.86 -6.55 -8.58
C VAL A 116 3.48 -5.87 -8.61
N PRO A 117 3.30 -4.64 -8.06
CA PRO A 117 1.97 -4.06 -7.90
C PRO A 117 1.25 -3.70 -9.20
N ASN A 118 1.97 -3.63 -10.31
CA ASN A 118 1.38 -3.26 -11.60
C ASN A 118 0.73 -4.43 -12.38
N MET A 119 0.71 -5.64 -11.78
CA MET A 119 0.09 -6.83 -12.34
C MET A 119 0.52 -7.11 -13.80
N GLY A 120 1.82 -7.09 -14.06
CA GLY A 120 2.37 -7.31 -15.40
C GLY A 120 2.08 -6.16 -16.38
N TYR A 121 2.15 -4.94 -15.89
CA TYR A 121 1.91 -3.68 -16.63
C TYR A 121 0.47 -3.50 -17.12
N THR A 122 -0.50 -4.11 -16.42
CA THR A 122 -1.93 -3.99 -16.76
C THR A 122 -2.68 -3.04 -15.81
N PHE A 123 -2.05 -2.60 -14.72
CA PHE A 123 -2.63 -1.71 -13.74
C PHE A 123 -1.63 -0.60 -13.33
N PRO A 124 -2.06 0.69 -13.31
CA PRO A 124 -3.36 1.18 -13.80
C PRO A 124 -3.52 1.03 -15.32
N SER A 125 -4.76 0.85 -15.79
CA SER A 125 -5.08 0.74 -17.22
C SER A 125 -5.30 2.12 -17.86
N ASP A 126 -5.28 2.20 -19.19
CA ASP A 126 -5.49 3.44 -19.93
C ASP A 126 -6.91 4.04 -19.75
N THR A 127 -7.86 3.24 -19.27
CA THR A 127 -9.25 3.69 -18.99
C THR A 127 -9.43 4.29 -17.60
N GLN A 128 -8.46 4.06 -16.72
CA GLN A 128 -8.49 4.56 -15.35
C GLN A 128 -7.82 5.93 -15.27
N LYS A 129 -8.42 6.86 -14.51
CA LYS A 129 -7.73 8.10 -14.15
C LYS A 129 -6.62 7.79 -13.15
N PHE A 130 -5.44 8.35 -13.37
CA PHE A 130 -4.26 8.04 -12.57
C PHE A 130 -3.60 9.30 -12.00
N ILE A 131 -3.65 9.43 -10.67
CA ILE A 131 -2.93 10.45 -9.90
C ILE A 131 -1.73 9.77 -9.24
N HIS A 132 -0.55 10.28 -9.51
CA HIS A 132 0.70 9.70 -9.02
C HIS A 132 1.47 10.71 -8.17
N VAL A 133 1.80 10.33 -6.93
CA VAL A 133 2.49 11.18 -5.96
C VAL A 133 3.80 10.54 -5.56
N LEU A 134 4.92 11.16 -5.92
CA LEU A 134 6.28 10.71 -5.63
C LEU A 134 7.20 11.88 -5.31
N PRO A 135 8.26 11.69 -4.50
CA PRO A 135 9.22 12.73 -4.22
C PRO A 135 10.13 13.08 -5.41
N GLU A 136 10.19 12.21 -6.43
CA GLU A 136 11.13 12.33 -7.55
C GLU A 136 10.41 12.35 -8.91
N LYS A 137 10.69 13.39 -9.72
CA LYS A 137 10.07 13.57 -11.04
C LYS A 137 10.40 12.49 -12.06
N ASN A 138 11.52 11.80 -11.88
CA ASN A 138 12.09 10.90 -12.90
C ASN A 138 11.25 9.61 -13.10
N PHE A 139 10.28 9.35 -12.25
CA PHE A 139 9.44 8.14 -12.32
C PHE A 139 8.07 8.38 -12.97
N PHE A 140 7.66 9.63 -13.17
CA PHE A 140 6.37 9.93 -13.81
C PHE A 140 6.38 9.61 -15.30
N ASN A 141 5.25 9.13 -15.81
CA ASN A 141 5.02 8.86 -17.25
C ASN A 141 6.03 7.91 -17.92
N LYS A 142 6.74 7.08 -17.13
CA LYS A 142 7.65 6.08 -17.68
C LYS A 142 6.96 4.78 -18.06
N LEU A 143 6.10 4.30 -17.19
CA LEU A 143 5.37 3.03 -17.36
C LEU A 143 3.90 3.29 -17.68
N PHE A 144 3.30 4.24 -17.01
CA PHE A 144 1.89 4.57 -17.13
C PHE A 144 1.71 6.07 -17.34
N LYS A 145 0.76 6.43 -18.20
CA LYS A 145 0.36 7.81 -18.37
C LYS A 145 -0.37 8.30 -17.11
N THR A 146 0.08 9.40 -16.55
CA THR A 146 -0.59 10.04 -15.41
C THR A 146 -1.50 11.17 -15.88
N ASP A 147 -2.68 11.29 -15.27
CA ASP A 147 -3.54 12.46 -15.43
C ASP A 147 -3.02 13.62 -14.55
N VAL A 148 -2.56 13.31 -13.33
CA VAL A 148 -1.93 14.29 -12.42
C VAL A 148 -0.64 13.69 -11.84
N SER A 149 0.48 14.39 -12.04
CA SER A 149 1.79 14.04 -11.47
C SER A 149 2.16 15.03 -10.38
N ILE A 150 2.31 14.58 -9.15
CA ILE A 150 2.58 15.46 -8.00
C ILE A 150 3.95 15.14 -7.41
N ILE A 151 4.88 16.09 -7.52
CA ILE A 151 6.21 15.96 -6.89
C ILE A 151 6.10 16.35 -5.43
N SER A 152 5.97 15.38 -4.58
CA SER A 152 5.85 15.57 -3.13
C SER A 152 6.23 14.31 -2.38
N LYS A 153 6.76 14.48 -1.16
CA LYS A 153 6.74 13.40 -0.18
C LYS A 153 5.28 13.03 0.12
N GLY A 154 4.98 11.73 0.15
CA GLY A 154 3.62 11.23 0.34
C GLY A 154 2.97 11.75 1.63
N GLU A 155 3.74 11.83 2.75
CA GLU A 155 3.24 12.42 3.99
C GLU A 155 2.81 13.88 3.84
N ASN A 156 3.57 14.69 3.08
CA ASN A 156 3.24 16.09 2.84
C ASN A 156 1.94 16.22 2.02
N PHE A 157 1.80 15.37 1.02
CA PHE A 157 0.58 15.30 0.19
C PHE A 157 -0.63 14.89 1.03
N LEU A 158 -0.54 13.78 1.76
CA LEU A 158 -1.61 13.31 2.63
C LEU A 158 -2.02 14.37 3.66
N ASN A 159 -1.05 15.02 4.31
CA ASN A 159 -1.32 16.07 5.28
C ASN A 159 -2.05 17.26 4.67
N LYS A 160 -1.63 17.70 3.47
CA LYS A 160 -2.28 18.84 2.81
C LYS A 160 -3.67 18.48 2.31
N LEU A 161 -3.86 17.28 1.76
CA LEU A 161 -5.17 16.79 1.33
C LEU A 161 -6.13 16.61 2.53
N ASN A 162 -5.62 16.14 3.68
CA ASN A 162 -6.42 16.00 4.90
C ASN A 162 -6.90 17.34 5.47
N ASN A 163 -6.14 18.41 5.29
CA ASN A 163 -6.48 19.77 5.78
C ASN A 163 -7.47 20.52 4.87
N THR A 164 -8.02 19.89 3.85
CA THR A 164 -9.09 20.49 3.02
C THR A 164 -10.45 20.38 3.71
N ASP A 165 -11.41 21.25 3.39
CA ASP A 165 -12.75 21.21 4.01
C ASP A 165 -13.69 20.18 3.38
N TYR A 166 -13.35 19.66 2.18
CA TYR A 166 -14.19 18.70 1.48
C TYR A 166 -14.19 17.34 2.18
N ILE A 167 -15.38 16.80 2.42
CA ILE A 167 -15.62 15.46 2.97
C ILE A 167 -16.60 14.76 2.03
N SER A 168 -16.41 13.46 1.81
CA SER A 168 -17.31 12.67 0.97
C SER A 168 -17.59 11.31 1.59
N ASN A 169 -18.85 10.93 1.64
CA ASN A 169 -19.32 9.57 1.92
C ASN A 169 -19.94 8.89 0.70
N LYS A 170 -19.79 9.49 -0.46
CA LYS A 170 -20.40 9.08 -1.73
C LYS A 170 -20.04 7.63 -2.12
N ASN A 171 -18.83 7.19 -1.82
CA ASN A 171 -18.32 5.92 -2.28
C ASN A 171 -18.34 4.83 -1.19
N THR A 172 -19.22 4.98 -0.18
CA THR A 172 -19.30 4.02 0.95
C THR A 172 -19.63 2.61 0.47
N ASP A 173 -20.53 2.45 -0.50
CA ASP A 173 -20.87 1.13 -1.05
C ASP A 173 -19.66 0.49 -1.76
N TRP A 174 -18.86 1.29 -2.47
CA TRP A 174 -17.63 0.82 -3.09
C TRP A 174 -16.58 0.39 -2.04
N VAL A 175 -16.43 1.14 -0.95
CA VAL A 175 -15.59 0.75 0.19
C VAL A 175 -16.04 -0.59 0.75
N ASN A 176 -17.34 -0.75 1.01
CA ASN A 176 -17.92 -1.99 1.52
C ASN A 176 -17.71 -3.17 0.54
N GLU A 177 -17.92 -2.94 -0.75
CA GLU A 177 -17.71 -3.94 -1.79
C GLU A 177 -16.26 -4.43 -1.81
N CYS A 178 -15.29 -3.50 -1.80
CA CYS A 178 -13.87 -3.82 -1.80
C CYS A 178 -13.44 -4.59 -0.53
N HIS A 179 -13.89 -4.14 0.63
CA HIS A 179 -13.59 -4.80 1.90
C HIS A 179 -14.21 -6.19 1.98
N ASN A 180 -15.47 -6.35 1.55
CA ASN A 180 -16.15 -7.64 1.54
C ASN A 180 -15.44 -8.65 0.61
N ARG A 181 -14.94 -8.22 -0.54
CA ARG A 181 -14.13 -9.07 -1.42
C ARG A 181 -12.86 -9.55 -0.72
N TYR A 182 -12.18 -8.68 0.03
CA TYR A 182 -11.02 -9.04 0.82
C TYR A 182 -11.39 -10.05 1.92
N MET A 183 -12.43 -9.77 2.71
CA MET A 183 -12.86 -10.63 3.82
C MET A 183 -13.34 -11.99 3.34
N ASN A 184 -14.13 -12.04 2.26
CA ASN A 184 -14.59 -13.30 1.67
C ASN A 184 -13.42 -14.12 1.12
N ASN A 185 -12.46 -13.48 0.45
CA ASN A 185 -11.26 -14.19 0.00
C ASN A 185 -10.49 -14.80 1.19
N LYS A 186 -10.32 -14.05 2.27
CA LYS A 186 -9.64 -14.53 3.46
C LYS A 186 -10.39 -15.72 4.09
N ALA A 187 -11.71 -15.69 4.12
CA ALA A 187 -12.56 -16.75 4.67
C ALA A 187 -12.53 -18.05 3.83
N THR A 188 -12.24 -17.96 2.52
CA THR A 188 -12.16 -19.12 1.62
C THR A 188 -10.81 -19.81 1.60
N LEU A 189 -9.83 -19.29 2.32
CA LEU A 189 -8.51 -19.91 2.44
C LEU A 189 -8.62 -21.11 3.40
N ASP A 190 -8.83 -22.30 2.84
CA ASP A 190 -8.98 -23.53 3.61
C ASP A 190 -7.73 -23.85 4.44
N ILE A 191 -7.96 -24.16 5.70
CA ILE A 191 -6.97 -24.84 6.55
C ILE A 191 -7.15 -26.34 6.30
N ARG A 192 -6.08 -27.01 5.89
CA ARG A 192 -6.09 -28.45 5.63
C ARG A 192 -5.35 -29.18 6.74
N GLU A 193 -5.84 -30.34 7.11
CA GLU A 193 -5.04 -31.25 7.92
C GLU A 193 -3.85 -31.72 7.08
N ALA A 194 -2.64 -31.47 7.56
CA ALA A 194 -1.42 -31.95 6.93
C ALA A 194 -1.18 -33.40 7.35
N GLU A 195 -0.96 -34.30 6.38
CA GLU A 195 -0.73 -35.73 6.64
C GLU A 195 0.60 -35.96 7.39
N ASP A 196 1.58 -35.08 7.19
CA ASP A 196 2.96 -35.26 7.69
C ASP A 196 3.58 -33.98 8.27
N GLY A 197 2.79 -33.11 8.89
CA GLY A 197 3.31 -31.88 9.42
C GLY A 197 2.27 -30.90 9.92
N LEU A 198 2.57 -29.60 9.81
CA LEU A 198 1.72 -28.51 10.25
C LEU A 198 1.16 -27.74 9.03
N ASP A 199 -0.14 -27.49 9.04
CA ASP A 199 -0.73 -26.57 8.08
C ASP A 199 -0.16 -25.16 8.29
N PHE A 200 0.50 -24.64 7.26
CA PHE A 200 1.20 -23.35 7.36
C PHE A 200 0.23 -22.18 7.49
N GLY A 201 -0.96 -22.28 6.92
CA GLY A 201 -2.01 -21.29 7.09
C GLY A 201 -2.50 -21.21 8.53
N ALA A 202 -2.73 -22.35 9.18
CA ALA A 202 -3.09 -22.40 10.58
C ALA A 202 -2.00 -21.84 11.49
N LEU A 203 -0.73 -22.12 11.17
CA LEU A 203 0.41 -21.54 11.89
C LEU A 203 0.41 -20.02 11.81
N ILE A 204 0.22 -19.43 10.61
CA ILE A 204 0.20 -17.98 10.42
C ILE A 204 -1.00 -17.34 11.13
N ASP A 205 -2.17 -17.98 11.10
CA ASP A 205 -3.34 -17.48 11.83
C ASP A 205 -3.10 -17.47 13.34
N GLU A 206 -2.49 -18.52 13.88
CA GLU A 206 -2.16 -18.57 15.30
C GLU A 206 -1.08 -17.56 15.67
N LEU A 207 -0.05 -17.43 14.85
CA LEU A 207 1.00 -16.41 15.03
C LEU A 207 0.38 -15.01 15.10
N GLY A 208 -0.56 -14.70 14.20
CA GLY A 208 -1.26 -13.41 14.18
C GLY A 208 -2.05 -13.09 15.46
N LYS A 209 -2.46 -14.12 16.23
CA LYS A 209 -3.13 -13.94 17.53
C LYS A 209 -2.15 -13.77 18.69
N GLN A 210 -0.93 -14.31 18.57
CA GLN A 210 0.05 -14.37 19.65
C GLN A 210 0.99 -13.16 19.68
N VAL A 211 1.29 -12.58 18.51
CA VAL A 211 2.26 -11.46 18.43
C VAL A 211 1.65 -10.15 18.92
N PRO A 212 2.41 -9.33 19.68
CA PRO A 212 1.98 -7.98 20.05
C PRO A 212 1.67 -7.10 18.85
N GLU A 213 0.71 -6.18 19.00
CA GLU A 213 0.28 -5.25 17.93
C GLU A 213 1.36 -4.27 17.44
N ASP A 214 2.48 -4.15 18.12
CA ASP A 214 3.61 -3.28 17.77
C ASP A 214 4.86 -4.05 17.34
N SER A 215 4.69 -5.33 17.01
CA SER A 215 5.77 -6.22 16.57
C SER A 215 6.42 -5.76 15.27
N ILE A 216 7.69 -6.12 15.12
CA ILE A 216 8.40 -6.04 13.84
C ILE A 216 8.33 -7.44 13.22
N ILE A 217 7.71 -7.53 12.06
CA ILE A 217 7.61 -8.76 11.29
C ILE A 217 8.62 -8.68 10.16
N THR A 218 9.58 -9.59 10.16
CA THR A 218 10.54 -9.70 9.06
C THR A 218 10.17 -10.87 8.17
N ASN A 219 10.34 -10.68 6.87
CA ASN A 219 9.95 -11.62 5.84
C ASN A 219 11.03 -11.71 4.77
N ASP A 220 11.27 -12.91 4.25
CA ASP A 220 12.22 -13.13 3.15
C ASP A 220 11.47 -13.66 1.93
N ALA A 221 12.11 -13.67 0.77
CA ALA A 221 11.50 -14.15 -0.46
C ALA A 221 11.36 -15.68 -0.50
N GLY A 222 10.15 -16.16 -0.71
CA GLY A 222 9.84 -17.58 -0.80
C GLY A 222 8.33 -17.85 -0.87
N ASN A 223 7.94 -19.09 -1.13
CA ASN A 223 6.52 -19.45 -1.19
C ASN A 223 5.77 -19.25 0.14
N PHE A 224 6.47 -19.34 1.26
CA PHE A 224 5.91 -19.08 2.59
C PHE A 224 5.39 -17.64 2.75
N THR A 225 6.00 -16.68 2.05
CA THR A 225 5.59 -15.28 2.03
C THR A 225 4.13 -15.11 1.66
N SER A 226 3.64 -15.92 0.71
CA SER A 226 2.23 -15.86 0.28
C SER A 226 1.27 -16.14 1.43
N TRP A 227 1.63 -17.03 2.36
CA TRP A 227 0.81 -17.30 3.55
C TRP A 227 0.75 -16.09 4.48
N MET A 228 1.90 -15.44 4.71
CA MET A 228 1.95 -14.20 5.50
C MET A 228 1.07 -13.11 4.87
N HIS A 229 1.20 -12.89 3.58
CA HIS A 229 0.48 -11.82 2.88
C HIS A 229 -1.04 -12.06 2.83
N HIS A 230 -1.48 -13.32 2.74
CA HIS A 230 -2.90 -13.61 2.60
C HIS A 230 -3.62 -13.81 3.95
N ARG A 231 -2.90 -14.18 5.00
CA ARG A 231 -3.53 -14.59 6.26
C ARG A 231 -3.17 -13.74 7.45
N PHE A 232 -1.92 -13.26 7.54
CA PHE A 232 -1.47 -12.51 8.72
C PHE A 232 -2.22 -11.18 8.86
N PRO A 233 -2.78 -10.88 10.07
CA PRO A 233 -3.60 -9.68 10.28
C PRO A 233 -2.72 -8.48 10.64
N PHE A 234 -2.05 -7.86 9.66
CA PHE A 234 -1.21 -6.71 9.91
C PHE A 234 -1.99 -5.55 10.55
N LYS A 235 -1.32 -4.86 11.47
CA LYS A 235 -1.81 -3.65 12.13
C LYS A 235 -0.88 -2.48 11.82
N SER A 236 -1.42 -1.28 11.79
CA SER A 236 -0.65 -0.06 11.49
C SER A 236 0.41 0.30 12.54
N LYS A 237 0.32 -0.28 13.74
CA LYS A 237 1.38 -0.18 14.76
C LYS A 237 2.57 -1.09 14.49
N MET A 238 2.37 -2.19 13.75
CA MET A 238 3.43 -3.12 13.34
C MET A 238 4.36 -2.49 12.32
N LYS A 239 5.49 -3.16 12.08
CA LYS A 239 6.38 -2.90 10.95
C LYS A 239 6.59 -4.21 10.21
N LEU A 240 6.26 -4.21 8.93
CA LEU A 240 6.65 -5.28 8.02
C LEU A 240 7.95 -4.88 7.33
N ILE A 241 8.93 -5.76 7.34
CA ILE A 241 10.21 -5.56 6.65
C ILE A 241 10.46 -6.79 5.79
N GLY A 242 10.35 -6.60 4.49
CA GLY A 242 10.51 -7.66 3.50
C GLY A 242 11.31 -7.19 2.29
N SER A 243 11.66 -8.13 1.42
CA SER A 243 12.38 -7.84 0.19
C SER A 243 11.41 -7.46 -0.93
N GLU A 244 11.23 -6.17 -1.20
CA GLU A 244 10.37 -5.67 -2.28
C GLU A 244 10.80 -6.17 -3.68
N ILE A 245 12.06 -6.51 -3.86
CA ILE A 245 12.62 -6.99 -5.14
C ILE A 245 12.69 -8.52 -5.22
N GLY A 246 12.23 -9.23 -4.19
CA GLY A 246 12.21 -10.69 -4.15
C GLY A 246 13.60 -11.33 -4.03
N ALA A 247 14.62 -10.60 -3.58
CA ALA A 247 15.94 -11.16 -3.30
C ALA A 247 15.91 -12.03 -2.06
N MET A 248 16.33 -13.28 -2.17
CA MET A 248 16.42 -14.22 -1.05
C MET A 248 17.70 -14.00 -0.24
N GLY A 249 17.60 -14.17 1.10
CA GLY A 249 18.76 -14.09 1.98
C GLY A 249 19.31 -12.68 2.15
N MET A 250 18.47 -11.65 2.16
CA MET A 250 18.92 -10.25 2.33
C MET A 250 19.41 -9.91 3.73
N GLY A 251 19.39 -10.85 4.66
CA GLY A 251 19.85 -10.63 6.05
C GLY A 251 18.83 -9.85 6.89
N ILE A 252 17.58 -10.01 6.62
CA ILE A 252 16.48 -9.39 7.37
C ILE A 252 16.21 -10.17 8.66
#